data_fba15dc09a2c8a212cdc068bcb7b1ddd
#
_entry.id   fba15dc09a2c8a212cdc068bcb7b1ddd
#
_cell.length_a   1.000
_cell.length_b   1.000
_cell.length_c   1.000
_cell.angle_alpha   90.00
_cell.angle_beta   90.00
_cell.angle_gamma   90.00
#
_symmetry.space_group_name_H-M   'P 1'
#
loop_
_entity.id
_entity.type
_entity.pdbx_description
1 polymer ?
#
loop_
_entity_poly.entity_id
_entity_poly.type
_entity_poly.pdbx_seq_one_letter_code
_entity_poly.pdbx_strand_id
1 'polypeptide(L)'
;MHILDSKTVEAILADAVAALNSGSWRPPGGVATASEFEKEAQRQLQFFATIHGVKQEVVLHSGRKFPDIVFKDTNVGVEIKTAQKGWACLGNSVAASTLVDGVSEVYLLFGSGEANFEARYSLYEDSVKSVEVTHSPRYVLDMDTPRQGSYLYRLGKTLPDMLAMDDPISCVVDEARRNLKKGERLWWVSEEVSAPLLIRPWRAVKSHEKKTLIASAFALFPSQVLRAHRADYSGFALWLTQRHSILHSNVRDDFSSGGRLPSFDLGDGVLNDVPHVFLTLRSHLPEIVRVIKEDLSAADWSLNYQCNHEESDTSEKRLKMWRVVVEPLMVSHSGNDDYSISCIRAFLDKNIF
;
A
#
# COMPACT_ATOMS: atom_id res chain seq x y z
N MET A 1 -27.96 7.38 -6.06
CA MET A 1 -27.32 6.07 -5.86
C MET A 1 -28.43 5.04 -5.67
N HIS A 2 -28.41 3.97 -6.43
CA HIS A 2 -29.41 2.90 -6.35
C HIS A 2 -28.90 1.85 -5.35
N ILE A 3 -29.75 1.43 -4.40
CA ILE A 3 -29.39 0.35 -3.46
C ILE A 3 -29.79 -0.96 -4.12
N LEU A 4 -28.82 -1.82 -4.41
CA LEU A 4 -29.06 -3.18 -4.85
C LEU A 4 -29.40 -4.06 -3.64
N ASP A 5 -30.42 -4.89 -3.79
CA ASP A 5 -30.76 -5.87 -2.79
C ASP A 5 -29.69 -6.97 -2.70
N SER A 6 -29.22 -7.26 -1.50
CA SER A 6 -28.14 -8.23 -1.25
C SER A 6 -28.46 -9.64 -1.78
N LYS A 7 -29.74 -10.06 -1.75
CA LYS A 7 -30.16 -11.36 -2.32
C LYS A 7 -29.96 -11.43 -3.82
N THR A 8 -30.26 -10.31 -4.53
CA THR A 8 -30.03 -10.21 -5.97
C THR A 8 -28.53 -10.27 -6.27
N VAL A 9 -27.71 -9.57 -5.49
CA VAL A 9 -26.24 -9.60 -5.65
C VAL A 9 -25.68 -10.98 -5.39
N GLU A 10 -26.11 -11.65 -4.32
CA GLU A 10 -25.69 -13.02 -3.99
C GLU A 10 -26.11 -14.01 -5.09
N ALA A 11 -27.30 -13.86 -5.68
CA ALA A 11 -27.71 -14.70 -6.80
C ALA A 11 -26.81 -14.50 -8.03
N ILE A 12 -26.48 -13.24 -8.37
CA ILE A 12 -25.54 -12.92 -9.45
C ILE A 12 -24.17 -13.54 -9.20
N LEU A 13 -23.65 -13.42 -7.98
CA LEU A 13 -22.36 -13.98 -7.59
C LEU A 13 -22.35 -15.51 -7.63
N ALA A 14 -23.43 -16.13 -7.14
CA ALA A 14 -23.56 -17.60 -7.16
C ALA A 14 -23.53 -18.15 -8.59
N ASP A 15 -24.30 -17.54 -9.50
CA ASP A 15 -24.34 -17.93 -10.90
C ASP A 15 -23.01 -17.67 -11.61
N ALA A 16 -22.37 -16.51 -11.35
CA ALA A 16 -21.07 -16.19 -11.88
C ALA A 16 -19.99 -17.19 -11.42
N VAL A 17 -19.99 -17.55 -10.14
CA VAL A 17 -19.08 -18.57 -9.58
C VAL A 17 -19.36 -19.95 -10.18
N ALA A 18 -20.63 -20.35 -10.31
CA ALA A 18 -21.01 -21.60 -10.95
C ALA A 18 -20.49 -21.66 -12.41
N ALA A 19 -20.61 -20.59 -13.17
CA ALA A 19 -20.08 -20.47 -14.53
C ALA A 19 -18.55 -20.55 -14.56
N LEU A 20 -17.85 -19.86 -13.67
CA LEU A 20 -16.39 -19.95 -13.55
C LEU A 20 -15.92 -21.37 -13.22
N ASN A 21 -16.65 -22.08 -12.37
CA ASN A 21 -16.33 -23.44 -11.94
C ASN A 21 -16.76 -24.53 -12.96
N SER A 22 -17.62 -24.20 -13.92
CA SER A 22 -18.09 -25.16 -14.95
C SER A 22 -16.99 -25.64 -15.90
N GLY A 23 -15.82 -25.01 -15.85
CA GLY A 23 -14.70 -25.31 -16.75
C GLY A 23 -14.80 -24.65 -18.13
N SER A 24 -15.81 -23.81 -18.36
CA SER A 24 -15.97 -23.04 -19.59
C SER A 24 -14.88 -21.98 -19.74
N TRP A 25 -14.34 -21.51 -18.65
CA TRP A 25 -13.16 -20.63 -18.61
C TRP A 25 -11.95 -21.37 -18.00
N ARG A 26 -10.80 -21.15 -18.59
CA ARG A 26 -9.51 -21.60 -18.06
C ARG A 26 -8.52 -20.45 -18.19
N PRO A 27 -7.67 -20.25 -17.17
CA PRO A 27 -6.64 -19.23 -17.27
C PRO A 27 -5.69 -19.52 -18.43
N PRO A 28 -5.37 -18.51 -19.25
CA PRO A 28 -4.35 -18.65 -20.29
C PRO A 28 -3.02 -19.12 -19.70
N GLY A 29 -2.40 -20.14 -20.30
CA GLY A 29 -1.14 -20.72 -19.78
C GLY A 29 -1.28 -21.57 -18.50
N GLY A 30 -2.52 -21.86 -18.06
CA GLY A 30 -2.79 -22.76 -16.92
C GLY A 30 -2.66 -22.09 -15.53
N VAL A 31 -2.25 -20.83 -15.47
CA VAL A 31 -2.15 -20.06 -14.22
C VAL A 31 -2.97 -18.78 -14.35
N ALA A 32 -3.93 -18.58 -13.45
CA ALA A 32 -4.72 -17.35 -13.42
C ALA A 32 -3.86 -16.19 -12.95
N THR A 33 -3.56 -15.23 -13.82
CA THR A 33 -3.08 -13.94 -13.38
C THR A 33 -4.26 -13.15 -12.78
N ALA A 34 -3.98 -12.26 -11.82
CA ALA A 34 -5.02 -11.41 -11.23
C ALA A 34 -5.79 -10.65 -12.32
N SER A 35 -5.09 -10.03 -13.27
CA SER A 35 -5.70 -9.23 -14.34
C SER A 35 -6.59 -10.02 -15.30
N GLU A 36 -6.29 -11.28 -15.57
CA GLU A 36 -7.13 -12.14 -16.43
C GLU A 36 -8.39 -12.57 -15.70
N PHE A 37 -8.23 -12.90 -14.41
CA PHE A 37 -9.38 -13.28 -13.59
C PHE A 37 -10.30 -12.09 -13.32
N GLU A 38 -9.77 -10.89 -13.08
CA GLU A 38 -10.55 -9.65 -12.94
C GLU A 38 -11.44 -9.40 -14.17
N LYS A 39 -10.89 -9.53 -15.38
CA LYS A 39 -11.63 -9.35 -16.63
C LYS A 39 -12.71 -10.41 -16.82
N GLU A 40 -12.39 -11.65 -16.53
CA GLU A 40 -13.39 -12.72 -16.65
C GLU A 40 -14.47 -12.60 -15.58
N ALA A 41 -14.12 -12.28 -14.36
CA ALA A 41 -15.07 -12.02 -13.28
C ALA A 41 -16.03 -10.88 -13.66
N GLN A 42 -15.50 -9.76 -14.16
CA GLN A 42 -16.32 -8.64 -14.64
C GLN A 42 -17.29 -9.07 -15.75
N ARG A 43 -16.82 -9.87 -16.72
CA ARG A 43 -17.65 -10.38 -17.81
C ARG A 43 -18.78 -11.27 -17.31
N GLN A 44 -18.49 -12.17 -16.38
CA GLN A 44 -19.50 -13.06 -15.79
C GLN A 44 -20.52 -12.28 -14.94
N LEU A 45 -20.03 -11.36 -14.09
CA LEU A 45 -20.89 -10.53 -13.27
C LEU A 45 -21.81 -9.66 -14.12
N GLN A 46 -21.33 -9.05 -15.21
CA GLN A 46 -22.16 -8.27 -16.13
C GLN A 46 -23.23 -9.14 -16.80
N PHE A 47 -22.84 -10.35 -17.24
CA PHE A 47 -23.77 -11.28 -17.88
C PHE A 47 -24.91 -11.67 -16.94
N PHE A 48 -24.59 -12.13 -15.73
CA PHE A 48 -25.60 -12.55 -14.78
C PHE A 48 -26.38 -11.37 -14.16
N ALA A 49 -25.78 -10.20 -14.01
CA ALA A 49 -26.50 -8.99 -13.65
C ALA A 49 -27.64 -8.70 -14.65
N THR A 50 -27.37 -8.86 -15.93
CA THR A 50 -28.39 -8.69 -16.97
C THR A 50 -29.51 -9.74 -16.87
N ILE A 51 -29.15 -11.01 -16.60
CA ILE A 51 -30.13 -12.11 -16.40
C ILE A 51 -31.04 -11.84 -15.19
N HIS A 52 -30.45 -11.33 -14.09
CA HIS A 52 -31.19 -10.98 -12.89
C HIS A 52 -31.90 -9.62 -12.96
N GLY A 53 -31.94 -9.00 -14.16
CA GLY A 53 -32.67 -7.74 -14.39
C GLY A 53 -31.97 -6.48 -13.84
N VAL A 54 -30.71 -6.58 -13.43
CA VAL A 54 -29.89 -5.46 -13.02
C VAL A 54 -29.41 -4.72 -14.26
N LYS A 55 -29.81 -3.45 -14.40
CA LYS A 55 -29.51 -2.61 -15.58
C LYS A 55 -28.18 -1.85 -15.45
N GLN A 56 -27.61 -1.82 -14.27
CA GLN A 56 -26.36 -1.12 -13.98
C GLN A 56 -25.20 -1.81 -14.68
N GLU A 57 -24.31 -0.98 -15.21
CA GLU A 57 -23.06 -1.43 -15.78
C GLU A 57 -22.13 -1.97 -14.68
N VAL A 58 -21.49 -3.11 -14.93
CA VAL A 58 -20.47 -3.67 -14.04
C VAL A 58 -19.10 -3.18 -14.52
N VAL A 59 -18.49 -2.28 -13.78
CA VAL A 59 -17.28 -1.56 -14.16
C VAL A 59 -16.07 -2.15 -13.45
N LEU A 60 -15.07 -2.58 -14.22
CA LEU A 60 -13.74 -2.93 -13.71
C LEU A 60 -12.90 -1.66 -13.62
N HIS A 61 -12.42 -1.34 -12.44
CA HIS A 61 -11.53 -0.23 -12.21
C HIS A 61 -10.08 -0.61 -12.48
N SER A 62 -9.39 0.22 -13.25
CA SER A 62 -7.94 0.12 -13.41
C SER A 62 -7.22 0.84 -12.27
N GLY A 63 -6.11 0.30 -11.82
CA GLY A 63 -5.25 0.95 -10.83
C GLY A 63 -5.54 0.54 -9.38
N ARG A 64 -5.34 1.45 -8.43
CA ARG A 64 -5.34 1.14 -6.99
C ARG A 64 -6.69 1.44 -6.30
N LYS A 65 -7.79 1.24 -6.99
CA LYS A 65 -9.11 1.43 -6.40
C LYS A 65 -9.57 0.17 -5.68
N PHE A 66 -10.33 0.36 -4.63
CA PHE A 66 -11.01 -0.68 -3.87
C PHE A 66 -12.51 -0.40 -3.86
N PRO A 67 -13.34 -1.38 -4.17
CA PRO A 67 -13.03 -2.69 -4.75
C PRO A 67 -12.67 -2.61 -6.24
N ASP A 68 -12.16 -3.72 -6.80
CA ASP A 68 -11.73 -3.82 -8.21
C ASP A 68 -12.89 -3.66 -9.19
N ILE A 69 -14.07 -4.17 -8.84
CA ILE A 69 -15.29 -4.13 -9.66
C ILE A 69 -16.40 -3.43 -8.88
N VAL A 70 -17.18 -2.60 -9.57
CA VAL A 70 -18.35 -1.90 -8.99
C VAL A 70 -19.54 -2.01 -9.91
N PHE A 71 -20.73 -2.24 -9.34
CA PHE A 71 -21.99 -2.03 -10.02
C PHE A 71 -22.27 -0.52 -10.04
N LYS A 72 -22.13 0.09 -11.21
CA LYS A 72 -22.14 1.55 -11.39
C LYS A 72 -23.36 2.21 -10.77
N ASP A 73 -23.14 3.32 -10.09
CA ASP A 73 -24.18 4.10 -9.41
C ASP A 73 -24.93 3.33 -8.30
N THR A 74 -24.32 2.25 -7.77
CA THR A 74 -24.85 1.48 -6.63
C THR A 74 -23.92 1.51 -5.44
N ASN A 75 -24.36 0.88 -4.33
CA ASN A 75 -23.58 0.69 -3.11
C ASN A 75 -22.71 -0.56 -3.11
N VAL A 76 -22.70 -1.36 -4.18
CA VAL A 76 -22.10 -2.69 -4.20
C VAL A 76 -20.84 -2.74 -5.04
N GLY A 77 -19.83 -3.40 -4.51
CA GLY A 77 -18.61 -3.73 -5.23
C GLY A 77 -18.11 -5.14 -4.96
N VAL A 78 -17.18 -5.59 -5.79
CA VAL A 78 -16.56 -6.91 -5.70
C VAL A 78 -15.05 -6.76 -5.78
N GLU A 79 -14.38 -7.19 -4.74
CA GLU A 79 -12.92 -7.28 -4.70
C GLU A 79 -12.47 -8.63 -5.25
N ILE A 80 -11.48 -8.62 -6.11
CA ILE A 80 -10.96 -9.82 -6.77
C ILE A 80 -9.64 -10.23 -6.13
N LYS A 81 -9.53 -11.50 -5.79
CA LYS A 81 -8.28 -12.08 -5.30
C LYS A 81 -7.98 -13.41 -5.98
N THR A 82 -6.69 -13.69 -6.14
CA THR A 82 -6.22 -14.97 -6.68
C THR A 82 -5.08 -15.52 -5.83
N ALA A 83 -5.02 -16.84 -5.75
CA ALA A 83 -3.88 -17.56 -5.19
C ALA A 83 -3.58 -18.81 -6.04
N GLN A 84 -2.30 -19.15 -6.16
CA GLN A 84 -1.90 -20.41 -6.83
C GLN A 84 -2.32 -21.63 -6.00
N LYS A 85 -2.33 -21.49 -4.68
CA LYS A 85 -2.67 -22.54 -3.75
C LYS A 85 -3.35 -21.99 -2.50
N GLY A 86 -4.44 -22.66 -2.09
CA GLY A 86 -5.20 -22.29 -0.88
C GLY A 86 -6.11 -21.08 -1.11
N TRP A 87 -6.69 -20.60 -0.02
CA TRP A 87 -7.79 -19.63 -0.03
C TRP A 87 -7.49 -18.37 0.80
N ALA A 88 -6.22 -18.12 1.08
CA ALA A 88 -5.80 -16.99 1.90
C ALA A 88 -4.85 -16.04 1.13
N CYS A 89 -4.99 -14.76 1.36
CA CYS A 89 -4.10 -13.73 0.82
C CYS A 89 -4.14 -12.46 1.67
N LEU A 90 -3.22 -11.53 1.37
CA LEU A 90 -3.31 -10.17 1.90
C LEU A 90 -4.42 -9.39 1.18
N GLY A 91 -5.31 -8.84 1.98
CA GLY A 91 -6.37 -7.94 1.55
C GLY A 91 -5.91 -6.48 1.50
N ASN A 92 -6.87 -5.57 1.58
CA ASN A 92 -6.63 -4.14 1.52
C ASN A 92 -6.09 -3.57 2.83
N SER A 93 -5.57 -2.35 2.76
CA SER A 93 -5.24 -1.58 3.97
C SER A 93 -6.48 -1.33 4.81
N VAL A 94 -6.35 -1.47 6.13
CA VAL A 94 -7.40 -1.12 7.10
C VAL A 94 -7.86 0.33 6.92
N ALA A 95 -6.96 1.24 6.53
CA ALA A 95 -7.28 2.64 6.29
C ALA A 95 -8.11 2.90 5.01
N ALA A 96 -8.25 1.91 4.12
CA ALA A 96 -9.08 1.94 2.90
C ALA A 96 -9.03 3.25 2.09
N SER A 97 -7.84 3.82 1.95
CA SER A 97 -7.62 5.15 1.32
C SER A 97 -8.00 5.24 -0.16
N THR A 98 -8.38 4.12 -0.76
CA THR A 98 -8.67 3.98 -2.21
C THR A 98 -10.09 3.54 -2.49
N LEU A 99 -10.98 3.61 -1.49
CA LEU A 99 -12.39 3.22 -1.65
C LEU A 99 -13.07 4.04 -2.76
N VAL A 100 -13.82 3.34 -3.59
CA VAL A 100 -14.67 3.98 -4.60
C VAL A 100 -15.86 4.65 -3.91
N ASP A 101 -16.10 5.90 -4.25
CA ASP A 101 -17.17 6.70 -3.65
C ASP A 101 -18.53 6.00 -3.80
N GLY A 102 -19.30 5.99 -2.71
CA GLY A 102 -20.65 5.42 -2.66
C GLY A 102 -20.71 3.91 -2.42
N VAL A 103 -19.61 3.18 -2.53
CA VAL A 103 -19.59 1.75 -2.20
C VAL A 103 -19.57 1.56 -0.69
N SER A 104 -20.50 0.75 -0.19
CA SER A 104 -20.61 0.40 1.23
C SER A 104 -20.74 -1.10 1.48
N GLU A 105 -21.05 -1.88 0.46
CA GLU A 105 -21.17 -3.35 0.54
C GLU A 105 -20.17 -3.97 -0.42
N VAL A 106 -19.21 -4.73 0.11
CA VAL A 106 -18.14 -5.32 -0.69
C VAL A 106 -18.16 -6.83 -0.55
N TYR A 107 -18.20 -7.52 -1.68
CA TYR A 107 -18.01 -8.96 -1.76
C TYR A 107 -16.57 -9.27 -2.16
N LEU A 108 -16.08 -10.42 -1.71
CA LEU A 108 -14.83 -11.01 -2.13
C LEU A 108 -15.14 -12.11 -3.15
N LEU A 109 -14.58 -12.04 -4.34
CA LEU A 109 -14.56 -13.13 -5.31
C LEU A 109 -13.13 -13.62 -5.46
N PHE A 110 -12.89 -14.84 -5.00
CA PHE A 110 -11.55 -15.42 -4.90
C PHE A 110 -11.40 -16.60 -5.86
N GLY A 111 -10.36 -16.57 -6.68
CA GLY A 111 -9.96 -17.66 -7.56
C GLY A 111 -8.71 -18.37 -7.03
N SER A 112 -8.75 -19.71 -6.95
CA SER A 112 -7.62 -20.51 -6.48
C SER A 112 -7.34 -21.69 -7.40
N GLY A 113 -6.08 -22.07 -7.50
CA GLY A 113 -5.58 -23.24 -8.21
C GLY A 113 -4.93 -22.93 -9.56
N GLU A 114 -4.01 -23.80 -9.95
CA GLU A 114 -3.32 -23.76 -11.25
C GLU A 114 -4.04 -24.67 -12.26
N ALA A 115 -3.94 -25.99 -12.09
CA ALA A 115 -4.56 -26.98 -12.99
C ALA A 115 -6.05 -27.17 -12.77
N ASN A 116 -6.48 -27.07 -11.52
CA ASN A 116 -7.88 -27.18 -11.10
C ASN A 116 -8.32 -25.85 -10.49
N PHE A 117 -8.61 -24.89 -11.37
CA PHE A 117 -9.10 -23.59 -10.94
C PHE A 117 -10.50 -23.71 -10.34
N GLU A 118 -10.68 -23.12 -9.18
CA GLU A 118 -11.95 -22.99 -8.47
C GLU A 118 -12.14 -21.54 -8.04
N ALA A 119 -13.37 -21.01 -8.12
CA ALA A 119 -13.76 -19.72 -7.61
C ALA A 119 -14.74 -19.86 -6.45
N ARG A 120 -14.65 -18.97 -5.47
CA ARG A 120 -15.60 -18.83 -4.34
C ARG A 120 -15.91 -17.36 -4.10
N TYR A 121 -17.04 -17.08 -3.49
CA TYR A 121 -17.38 -15.75 -3.05
C TYR A 121 -17.88 -15.72 -1.61
N SER A 122 -17.78 -14.58 -0.97
CA SER A 122 -18.34 -14.27 0.35
C SER A 122 -18.49 -12.76 0.52
N LEU A 123 -19.16 -12.32 1.58
CA LEU A 123 -18.95 -10.94 2.04
C LEU A 123 -17.47 -10.74 2.41
N TYR A 124 -16.91 -9.62 2.03
CA TYR A 124 -15.51 -9.29 2.30
C TYR A 124 -15.21 -9.39 3.80
N GLU A 125 -16.05 -8.81 4.62
CA GLU A 125 -15.91 -8.77 6.09
C GLU A 125 -15.94 -10.17 6.73
N ASP A 126 -16.67 -11.10 6.17
CA ASP A 126 -16.77 -12.47 6.68
C ASP A 126 -15.48 -13.26 6.45
N SER A 127 -14.72 -12.90 5.42
CA SER A 127 -13.43 -13.52 5.08
C SER A 127 -12.22 -12.90 5.78
N VAL A 128 -12.39 -11.85 6.57
CA VAL A 128 -11.26 -11.22 7.27
C VAL A 128 -10.87 -12.08 8.47
N LYS A 129 -9.77 -12.81 8.35
CA LYS A 129 -9.23 -13.69 9.39
C LYS A 129 -8.51 -12.95 10.50
N SER A 130 -7.66 -11.99 10.11
CA SER A 130 -6.79 -11.25 11.01
C SER A 130 -6.34 -9.92 10.36
N VAL A 131 -5.54 -9.18 11.09
CA VAL A 131 -4.79 -8.03 10.56
C VAL A 131 -3.31 -8.31 10.73
N GLU A 132 -2.56 -8.12 9.66
CA GLU A 132 -1.10 -8.14 9.67
C GLU A 132 -0.55 -6.76 9.33
N VAL A 133 0.58 -6.43 9.95
CA VAL A 133 1.27 -5.18 9.69
C VAL A 133 2.56 -5.48 8.94
N THR A 134 2.58 -5.15 7.67
CA THR A 134 3.77 -5.20 6.83
C THR A 134 4.45 -3.83 6.83
N HIS A 135 4.03 -2.93 5.99
CA HIS A 135 4.33 -1.49 6.01
C HIS A 135 3.10 -0.66 6.44
N SER A 136 1.95 -1.28 6.51
CA SER A 136 0.67 -0.76 7.02
C SER A 136 -0.17 -1.91 7.54
N PRO A 137 -1.14 -1.67 8.45
CA PRO A 137 -2.13 -2.66 8.80
C PRO A 137 -2.97 -3.05 7.58
N ARG A 138 -2.98 -4.33 7.26
CA ARG A 138 -3.75 -4.92 6.16
C ARG A 138 -4.59 -6.07 6.65
N TYR A 139 -5.76 -6.22 6.10
CA TYR A 139 -6.57 -7.40 6.33
C TYR A 139 -5.87 -8.63 5.75
N VAL A 140 -5.93 -9.73 6.46
CA VAL A 140 -5.62 -11.07 5.95
C VAL A 140 -6.95 -11.72 5.63
N LEU A 141 -7.15 -12.05 4.38
CA LEU A 141 -8.37 -12.71 3.90
C LEU A 141 -8.13 -14.21 3.84
N ASP A 142 -9.13 -14.96 4.27
CA ASP A 142 -9.14 -16.44 4.22
C ASP A 142 -10.59 -16.90 4.03
N MET A 143 -10.89 -17.48 2.87
CA MET A 143 -12.24 -17.97 2.52
C MET A 143 -12.71 -19.15 3.38
N ASP A 144 -11.80 -19.81 4.08
CA ASP A 144 -12.13 -20.89 5.01
C ASP A 144 -12.46 -20.37 6.42
N THR A 145 -12.39 -19.05 6.64
CA THR A 145 -12.78 -18.43 7.91
C THR A 145 -14.30 -18.49 8.07
N PRO A 146 -14.82 -19.13 9.14
CA PRO A 146 -16.25 -19.03 9.42
C PRO A 146 -16.62 -17.62 9.85
N ARG A 147 -17.81 -17.14 9.49
CA ARG A 147 -18.27 -15.77 9.79
C ARG A 147 -18.04 -15.37 11.26
N GLN A 148 -18.39 -16.25 12.22
CA GLN A 148 -18.20 -16.00 13.65
C GLN A 148 -16.72 -15.93 14.06
N GLY A 149 -15.83 -16.49 13.25
CA GLY A 149 -14.37 -16.44 13.40
C GLY A 149 -13.74 -15.23 12.75
N SER A 150 -14.49 -14.49 11.91
CA SER A 150 -13.98 -13.28 11.24
C SER A 150 -13.49 -12.26 12.25
N TYR A 151 -12.40 -11.60 11.92
CA TYR A 151 -11.81 -10.54 12.74
C TYR A 151 -12.79 -9.38 12.98
N LEU A 152 -13.50 -8.95 11.94
CA LEU A 152 -14.47 -7.86 12.05
C LEU A 152 -15.70 -8.27 12.87
N TYR A 153 -16.17 -9.50 12.72
CA TYR A 153 -17.27 -10.02 13.56
C TYR A 153 -16.88 -10.01 15.05
N ARG A 154 -15.66 -10.44 15.39
CA ARG A 154 -15.15 -10.43 16.78
C ARG A 154 -14.98 -9.02 17.33
N LEU A 155 -14.67 -8.05 16.48
CA LEU A 155 -14.66 -6.63 16.84
C LEU A 155 -16.06 -6.05 17.05
N GLY A 156 -17.12 -6.74 16.66
CA GLY A 156 -18.47 -6.20 16.59
C GLY A 156 -18.60 -5.05 15.57
N LYS A 157 -17.87 -5.14 14.47
CA LYS A 157 -17.80 -4.16 13.40
C LYS A 157 -18.07 -4.80 12.05
N THR A 158 -18.69 -4.02 11.16
CA THR A 158 -18.80 -4.34 9.75
C THR A 158 -17.71 -3.61 8.96
N LEU A 159 -17.50 -4.02 7.70
CA LEU A 159 -16.62 -3.26 6.82
C LEU A 159 -17.09 -1.81 6.63
N PRO A 160 -18.40 -1.53 6.40
CA PRO A 160 -18.91 -0.15 6.40
C PRO A 160 -18.59 0.65 7.66
N ASP A 161 -18.68 0.02 8.85
CA ASP A 161 -18.30 0.69 10.10
C ASP A 161 -16.83 1.11 10.10
N MET A 162 -15.93 0.21 9.66
CA MET A 162 -14.51 0.51 9.57
C MET A 162 -14.20 1.60 8.56
N LEU A 163 -14.90 1.59 7.42
CA LEU A 163 -14.75 2.59 6.35
C LEU A 163 -15.25 3.98 6.76
N ALA A 164 -16.26 4.03 7.63
CA ALA A 164 -16.84 5.28 8.14
C ALA A 164 -16.03 5.91 9.29
N MET A 165 -15.07 5.17 9.88
CA MET A 165 -14.23 5.67 10.96
C MET A 165 -13.22 6.70 10.46
N ASP A 166 -13.03 7.77 11.21
CA ASP A 166 -11.92 8.71 10.99
C ASP A 166 -10.56 8.04 11.23
N ASP A 167 -10.49 7.12 12.19
CA ASP A 167 -9.29 6.36 12.54
C ASP A 167 -9.60 4.88 12.78
N PRO A 168 -9.75 4.06 11.72
CA PRO A 168 -9.96 2.62 11.86
C PRO A 168 -8.74 1.87 12.40
N ILE A 169 -7.56 2.49 12.34
CA ILE A 169 -6.32 1.88 12.79
C ILE A 169 -6.25 1.83 14.31
N SER A 170 -6.68 2.89 14.99
CA SER A 170 -6.77 2.87 16.45
C SER A 170 -7.64 1.72 16.97
N CYS A 171 -8.73 1.41 16.29
CA CYS A 171 -9.58 0.27 16.63
C CYS A 171 -8.81 -1.07 16.57
N VAL A 172 -7.98 -1.24 15.53
CA VAL A 172 -7.13 -2.44 15.37
C VAL A 172 -6.01 -2.50 16.40
N VAL A 173 -5.39 -1.35 16.71
CA VAL A 173 -4.35 -1.24 17.75
C VAL A 173 -4.91 -1.59 19.12
N ASP A 174 -6.10 -1.08 19.47
CA ASP A 174 -6.72 -1.36 20.75
C ASP A 174 -7.13 -2.82 20.90
N GLU A 175 -7.58 -3.45 19.82
CA GLU A 175 -7.86 -4.90 19.83
C GLU A 175 -6.57 -5.71 19.96
N ALA A 176 -5.52 -5.33 19.24
CA ALA A 176 -4.24 -5.99 19.36
C ALA A 176 -3.68 -5.89 20.80
N ARG A 177 -3.78 -4.71 21.43
CA ARG A 177 -3.38 -4.52 22.84
C ARG A 177 -4.15 -5.42 23.80
N ARG A 178 -5.47 -5.52 23.62
CA ARG A 178 -6.31 -6.36 24.47
C ARG A 178 -5.95 -7.84 24.40
N ASN A 179 -5.43 -8.27 23.26
CA ASN A 179 -5.09 -9.67 22.99
C ASN A 179 -3.61 -10.01 23.27
N LEU A 180 -2.75 -9.02 23.57
CA LEU A 180 -1.37 -9.26 23.96
C LEU A 180 -1.28 -10.07 25.25
N LYS A 181 -0.52 -11.16 25.23
CA LYS A 181 -0.17 -11.91 26.43
C LYS A 181 0.93 -11.20 27.18
N LYS A 182 1.03 -11.47 28.48
CA LYS A 182 2.09 -10.89 29.33
C LYS A 182 3.47 -11.22 28.78
N GLY A 183 4.22 -10.17 28.39
CA GLY A 183 5.55 -10.28 27.79
C GLY A 183 5.59 -10.40 26.27
N GLU A 184 4.45 -10.47 25.59
CA GLU A 184 4.39 -10.32 24.14
C GLU A 184 4.50 -8.86 23.74
N ARG A 185 5.29 -8.58 22.69
CA ARG A 185 5.46 -7.25 22.11
C ARG A 185 5.12 -7.28 20.65
N LEU A 186 4.29 -6.35 20.23
CA LEU A 186 4.10 -6.07 18.82
C LEU A 186 4.85 -4.77 18.48
N TRP A 187 5.76 -4.83 17.53
CA TRP A 187 6.60 -3.71 17.14
C TRP A 187 5.83 -2.43 16.76
N TRP A 188 4.57 -2.58 16.38
CA TRP A 188 3.66 -1.50 15.99
C TRP A 188 2.67 -1.09 17.10
N VAL A 189 2.77 -1.68 18.28
CA VAL A 189 1.94 -1.38 19.46
C VAL A 189 2.86 -1.00 20.61
N SER A 190 2.79 0.24 21.08
CA SER A 190 3.56 0.68 22.24
C SER A 190 2.97 0.15 23.55
N GLU A 191 3.83 -0.35 24.44
CA GLU A 191 3.45 -0.76 25.80
C GLU A 191 3.19 0.43 26.75
N GLU A 192 3.83 1.57 26.48
CA GLU A 192 3.73 2.76 27.31
C GLU A 192 2.71 3.74 26.75
N VAL A 193 1.46 3.65 27.19
CA VAL A 193 0.52 4.75 26.96
C VAL A 193 -0.39 4.95 28.15
N SER A 194 -0.02 5.90 28.95
CA SER A 194 -0.92 6.62 29.88
C SER A 194 -1.66 7.80 29.23
N ALA A 195 -1.50 8.03 27.92
CA ALA A 195 -2.29 8.98 27.14
C ALA A 195 -2.56 8.36 25.76
N PRO A 196 -3.73 8.57 25.14
CA PRO A 196 -3.94 8.18 23.76
C PRO A 196 -2.91 8.92 22.91
N LEU A 197 -1.95 8.18 22.35
CA LEU A 197 -1.18 8.68 21.22
C LEU A 197 -2.21 8.95 20.13
N LEU A 198 -2.47 10.21 19.86
CA LEU A 198 -3.25 10.64 18.70
C LEU A 198 -2.42 10.31 17.47
N ILE A 199 -2.46 9.03 17.06
CA ILE A 199 -1.83 8.60 15.83
C ILE A 199 -2.63 9.20 14.68
N ARG A 200 -2.03 10.16 14.01
CA ARG A 200 -2.63 10.82 12.86
C ARG A 200 -2.45 9.97 11.62
N PRO A 201 -3.50 9.66 10.87
CA PRO A 201 -3.33 9.00 9.58
C PRO A 201 -2.60 9.93 8.59
N TRP A 202 -1.76 9.38 7.71
CA TRP A 202 -1.02 10.15 6.71
C TRP A 202 -1.90 11.11 5.89
N ARG A 203 -3.14 10.72 5.58
CA ARG A 203 -4.11 11.57 4.86
C ARG A 203 -4.45 12.86 5.61
N ALA A 204 -4.39 12.86 6.94
CA ALA A 204 -4.68 14.03 7.78
C ALA A 204 -3.46 14.96 7.96
N VAL A 205 -2.29 14.54 7.50
CA VAL A 205 -1.06 15.34 7.55
C VAL A 205 -1.14 16.44 6.50
N LYS A 206 -0.83 17.68 6.89
CA LYS A 206 -0.87 18.85 5.99
C LYS A 206 0.20 18.74 4.90
N SER A 207 -0.07 19.29 3.73
CA SER A 207 0.81 19.16 2.55
C SER A 207 2.26 19.63 2.80
N HIS A 208 2.44 20.74 3.53
CA HIS A 208 3.79 21.22 3.86
C HIS A 208 4.53 20.26 4.80
N GLU A 209 3.84 19.70 5.81
CA GLU A 209 4.40 18.70 6.72
C GLU A 209 4.75 17.39 5.99
N LYS A 210 3.87 16.94 5.06
CA LYS A 210 4.18 15.79 4.19
C LYS A 210 5.46 16.00 3.40
N LYS A 211 5.64 17.21 2.83
CA LYS A 211 6.84 17.53 2.06
C LYS A 211 8.11 17.38 2.90
N THR A 212 8.11 17.89 4.13
CA THR A 212 9.22 17.74 5.07
C THR A 212 9.45 16.28 5.47
N LEU A 213 8.38 15.52 5.73
CA LEU A 213 8.49 14.10 6.10
C LEU A 213 9.00 13.23 4.94
N ILE A 214 8.58 13.50 3.71
CA ILE A 214 9.11 12.83 2.51
C ILE A 214 10.60 13.18 2.33
N ALA A 215 10.98 14.44 2.53
CA ALA A 215 12.37 14.85 2.51
C ALA A 215 13.20 14.14 3.59
N SER A 216 12.64 14.00 4.80
CA SER A 216 13.28 13.23 5.90
C SER A 216 13.46 11.75 5.54
N ALA A 217 12.52 11.16 4.80
CA ALA A 217 12.67 9.79 4.29
C ALA A 217 13.88 9.65 3.36
N PHE A 218 14.05 10.57 2.42
CA PHE A 218 15.23 10.58 1.54
C PHE A 218 16.52 10.86 2.32
N ALA A 219 16.45 11.68 3.36
CA ALA A 219 17.61 12.02 4.18
C ALA A 219 18.07 10.86 5.06
N LEU A 220 17.15 10.19 5.76
CA LEU A 220 17.46 9.17 6.77
C LEU A 220 17.47 7.75 6.21
N PHE A 221 16.65 7.46 5.20
CA PHE A 221 16.40 6.12 4.68
C PHE A 221 16.64 6.00 3.16
N PRO A 222 17.72 6.62 2.58
CA PRO A 222 17.91 6.65 1.13
C PRO A 222 17.95 5.25 0.52
N SER A 223 18.57 4.28 1.19
CA SER A 223 18.63 2.89 0.73
C SER A 223 17.29 2.16 0.74
N GLN A 224 16.30 2.66 1.47
CA GLN A 224 14.94 2.12 1.43
C GLN A 224 14.12 2.78 0.32
N VAL A 225 14.13 4.11 0.23
CA VAL A 225 13.27 4.86 -0.69
C VAL A 225 13.76 4.86 -2.14
N LEU A 226 15.08 4.75 -2.37
CA LEU A 226 15.68 4.71 -3.72
C LEU A 226 15.81 3.29 -4.30
N ARG A 227 15.40 2.24 -3.59
CA ARG A 227 15.47 0.86 -4.07
C ARG A 227 14.41 0.60 -5.15
N ALA A 228 14.82 0.11 -6.33
CA ALA A 228 13.91 -0.12 -7.45
C ALA A 228 13.03 -1.37 -7.28
N HIS A 229 13.51 -2.42 -6.63
CA HIS A 229 12.80 -3.68 -6.46
C HIS A 229 12.72 -4.07 -4.99
N ARG A 230 11.50 -4.48 -4.55
CA ARG A 230 11.24 -4.92 -3.16
C ARG A 230 11.72 -3.91 -2.12
N ALA A 231 11.40 -2.64 -2.35
CA ALA A 231 11.70 -1.59 -1.40
C ALA A 231 11.05 -1.93 -0.05
N ASP A 232 11.87 -1.96 0.99
CA ASP A 232 11.45 -2.15 2.36
C ASP A 232 11.36 -0.78 3.03
N TYR A 233 10.16 -0.28 3.22
CA TYR A 233 9.91 1.02 3.86
C TYR A 233 9.70 0.93 5.37
N SER A 234 10.00 -0.23 5.98
CA SER A 234 9.71 -0.50 7.40
C SER A 234 10.40 0.49 8.35
N GLY A 235 11.65 0.84 8.08
CA GLY A 235 12.40 1.80 8.89
C GLY A 235 11.78 3.18 8.88
N PHE A 236 11.40 3.69 7.71
CA PHE A 236 10.72 4.99 7.60
C PHE A 236 9.32 4.96 8.23
N ALA A 237 8.54 3.91 7.99
CA ALA A 237 7.21 3.76 8.59
C ALA A 237 7.29 3.73 10.12
N LEU A 238 8.27 3.01 10.67
CA LEU A 238 8.52 2.96 12.11
C LEU A 238 8.93 4.32 12.67
N TRP A 239 9.84 5.02 11.99
CA TRP A 239 10.27 6.36 12.38
C TRP A 239 9.10 7.37 12.37
N LEU A 240 8.23 7.36 11.33
CA LEU A 240 7.02 8.18 11.30
C LEU A 240 6.13 7.92 12.51
N THR A 241 5.93 6.66 12.85
CA THR A 241 5.06 6.27 13.95
C THR A 241 5.66 6.68 15.30
N GLN A 242 6.94 6.39 15.52
CA GLN A 242 7.62 6.63 16.80
C GLN A 242 7.91 8.12 17.06
N ARG A 243 8.32 8.85 16.01
CA ARG A 243 8.75 10.26 16.18
C ARG A 243 7.64 11.26 15.95
N HIS A 244 6.70 10.95 15.08
CA HIS A 244 5.66 11.91 14.65
C HIS A 244 4.24 11.47 14.99
N SER A 245 4.07 10.26 15.55
CA SER A 245 2.74 9.67 15.79
C SER A 245 1.90 9.68 14.50
N ILE A 246 2.52 9.37 13.39
CA ILE A 246 1.88 9.32 12.07
C ILE A 246 1.90 7.90 11.56
N LEU A 247 0.73 7.41 11.16
CA LEU A 247 0.61 6.13 10.48
C LEU A 247 0.39 6.34 8.99
N HIS A 248 1.33 5.83 8.21
CA HIS A 248 1.27 5.86 6.75
C HIS A 248 0.83 4.51 6.20
N SER A 249 -0.40 4.42 5.73
CA SER A 249 -1.00 3.16 5.28
C SER A 249 -0.39 2.60 3.99
N ASN A 250 0.29 3.42 3.19
CA ASN A 250 0.87 3.00 1.92
C ASN A 250 2.09 3.86 1.55
N VAL A 251 3.15 3.75 2.33
CA VAL A 251 4.40 4.52 2.13
C VAL A 251 4.94 4.40 0.70
N ARG A 252 4.80 3.23 0.09
CA ARG A 252 5.26 2.98 -1.27
C ARG A 252 4.71 4.00 -2.28
N ASP A 253 3.48 4.47 -2.10
CA ASP A 253 2.81 5.31 -3.10
C ASP A 253 3.44 6.69 -3.24
N ASP A 254 4.07 7.19 -2.18
CA ASP A 254 4.77 8.47 -2.23
C ASP A 254 6.15 8.39 -2.89
N PHE A 255 6.73 7.18 -3.05
CA PHE A 255 8.09 7.01 -3.57
C PHE A 255 8.15 6.22 -4.89
N SER A 256 7.46 5.10 -5.00
CA SER A 256 7.61 4.17 -6.13
C SER A 256 6.36 4.01 -7.00
N SER A 257 5.32 4.82 -6.78
CA SER A 257 4.16 4.83 -7.64
C SER A 257 4.50 5.45 -8.99
N GLY A 258 4.34 4.72 -10.08
CA GLY A 258 4.54 5.25 -11.43
C GLY A 258 5.57 4.48 -12.28
N GLY A 259 6.17 3.43 -11.74
CA GLY A 259 7.08 2.57 -12.52
C GLY A 259 8.39 3.25 -12.89
N ARG A 260 8.72 3.26 -14.20
CA ARG A 260 9.97 3.83 -14.75
C ARG A 260 9.68 4.99 -15.69
N LEU A 261 10.57 5.95 -15.73
CA LEU A 261 10.56 7.09 -16.65
C LEU A 261 11.40 6.74 -17.88
N PRO A 262 10.87 6.87 -19.10
CA PRO A 262 11.65 6.65 -20.32
C PRO A 262 12.87 7.55 -20.42
N SER A 263 12.75 8.80 -19.98
CA SER A 263 13.82 9.76 -19.90
C SER A 263 13.65 10.67 -18.68
N PHE A 264 14.75 11.10 -18.09
CA PHE A 264 14.78 11.96 -16.93
C PHE A 264 15.89 13.00 -17.08
N ASP A 265 15.49 14.25 -17.24
CA ASP A 265 16.40 15.38 -17.37
C ASP A 265 16.90 15.82 -15.99
N LEU A 266 18.21 15.82 -15.78
CA LEU A 266 18.89 16.32 -14.58
C LEU A 266 19.30 17.80 -14.69
N GLY A 267 19.09 18.42 -15.87
CA GLY A 267 19.56 19.77 -16.18
C GLY A 267 20.96 19.81 -16.81
N ASP A 268 21.86 18.93 -16.40
CA ASP A 268 23.22 18.78 -16.94
C ASP A 268 23.38 17.49 -17.76
N GLY A 269 22.28 16.78 -18.02
CA GLY A 269 22.20 15.55 -18.82
C GLY A 269 20.90 14.81 -18.63
N VAL A 270 20.66 13.82 -19.49
CA VAL A 270 19.43 13.02 -19.51
C VAL A 270 19.77 11.57 -19.19
N LEU A 271 19.11 11.02 -18.18
CA LEU A 271 19.14 9.59 -17.86
C LEU A 271 17.95 8.89 -18.53
N ASN A 272 18.17 7.69 -19.02
CA ASN A 272 17.12 6.89 -19.64
C ASN A 272 16.69 5.73 -18.73
N ASP A 273 15.40 5.36 -18.83
CA ASP A 273 14.82 4.23 -18.11
C ASP A 273 15.18 4.19 -16.61
N VAL A 274 14.83 5.25 -15.89
CA VAL A 274 15.07 5.38 -14.45
C VAL A 274 13.80 5.21 -13.62
N PRO A 275 13.90 4.79 -12.34
CA PRO A 275 12.73 4.70 -11.47
C PRO A 275 12.04 6.04 -11.27
N HIS A 276 10.70 6.04 -11.22
CA HIS A 276 9.89 7.26 -11.01
C HIS A 276 10.25 8.01 -9.73
N VAL A 277 10.77 7.33 -8.72
CA VAL A 277 11.25 7.94 -7.46
C VAL A 277 12.32 9.01 -7.66
N PHE A 278 13.04 9.00 -8.79
CA PHE A 278 14.02 10.06 -9.11
C PHE A 278 13.36 11.42 -9.33
N LEU A 279 12.14 11.43 -9.89
CA LEU A 279 11.36 12.66 -10.02
C LEU A 279 10.97 13.21 -8.63
N THR A 280 10.56 12.31 -7.72
CA THR A 280 10.24 12.67 -6.33
C THR A 280 11.48 13.19 -5.60
N LEU A 281 12.62 12.52 -5.74
CA LEU A 281 13.90 12.98 -5.19
C LEU A 281 14.24 14.40 -5.69
N ARG A 282 14.22 14.61 -7.00
CA ARG A 282 14.53 15.92 -7.61
C ARG A 282 13.60 17.02 -7.09
N SER A 283 12.31 16.76 -7.04
CA SER A 283 11.32 17.76 -6.59
C SER A 283 11.44 18.12 -5.11
N HIS A 284 12.01 17.24 -4.29
CA HIS A 284 12.20 17.43 -2.85
C HIS A 284 13.63 17.82 -2.48
N LEU A 285 14.57 17.86 -3.44
CA LEU A 285 15.99 18.03 -3.12
C LEU A 285 16.33 19.30 -2.31
N PRO A 286 15.75 20.48 -2.58
CA PRO A 286 15.96 21.65 -1.72
C PRO A 286 15.50 21.42 -0.28
N GLU A 287 14.36 20.73 -0.11
CA GLU A 287 13.82 20.41 1.20
C GLU A 287 14.66 19.32 1.92
N ILE A 288 15.19 18.34 1.18
CA ILE A 288 16.12 17.33 1.71
C ILE A 288 17.36 18.00 2.29
N VAL A 289 17.95 18.91 1.53
CA VAL A 289 19.14 19.66 1.97
C VAL A 289 18.81 20.50 3.23
N ARG A 290 17.65 21.16 3.26
CA ARG A 290 17.20 21.93 4.42
C ARG A 290 17.02 21.02 5.66
N VAL A 291 16.33 19.90 5.50
CA VAL A 291 16.08 18.95 6.57
C VAL A 291 17.39 18.37 7.14
N ILE A 292 18.35 18.05 6.29
CA ILE A 292 19.67 17.57 6.73
C ILE A 292 20.42 18.64 7.54
N LYS A 293 20.30 19.90 7.11
CA LYS A 293 20.99 21.02 7.75
C LYS A 293 20.36 21.48 9.07
N GLU A 294 19.03 21.46 9.16
CA GLU A 294 18.30 22.21 10.16
C GLU A 294 17.42 21.35 11.07
N ASP A 295 16.77 20.30 10.53
CA ASP A 295 15.67 19.66 11.26
C ASP A 295 16.05 18.34 11.95
N LEU A 296 17.00 17.58 11.38
CA LEU A 296 17.34 16.25 11.88
C LEU A 296 18.22 16.31 13.11
N SER A 297 17.81 15.58 14.16
CA SER A 297 18.64 15.44 15.35
C SER A 297 19.88 14.58 15.08
N ALA A 298 20.95 14.79 15.84
CA ALA A 298 22.14 13.94 15.77
C ALA A 298 21.81 12.48 16.11
N ALA A 299 20.83 12.23 16.98
CA ALA A 299 20.39 10.89 17.37
C ALA A 299 19.72 10.16 16.18
N ASP A 300 18.81 10.85 15.46
CA ASP A 300 18.15 10.26 14.28
C ASP A 300 19.17 9.96 13.18
N TRP A 301 20.14 10.86 12.99
CA TRP A 301 21.20 10.70 12.01
C TRP A 301 22.13 9.51 12.36
N SER A 302 22.67 9.47 13.59
CA SER A 302 23.57 8.41 14.04
C SER A 302 22.93 7.02 13.99
N LEU A 303 21.64 6.93 14.32
CA LEU A 303 20.89 5.67 14.26
C LEU A 303 20.81 5.11 12.84
N ASN A 304 20.61 5.98 11.85
CA ASN A 304 20.36 5.56 10.46
C ASN A 304 21.65 5.40 9.64
N TYR A 305 22.71 6.14 9.97
CA TYR A 305 24.00 6.08 9.26
C TYR A 305 25.06 5.28 10.02
N GLN A 306 24.74 4.72 11.20
CA GLN A 306 25.66 3.93 12.03
C GLN A 306 27.01 4.65 12.26
N CYS A 307 26.96 5.95 12.49
CA CYS A 307 28.12 6.81 12.67
C CYS A 307 28.19 7.36 14.11
N ASN A 308 29.39 7.76 14.53
CA ASN A 308 29.61 8.43 15.80
C ASN A 308 29.05 9.86 15.77
N HIS A 309 28.75 10.40 16.95
CA HIS A 309 28.25 11.76 17.08
C HIS A 309 29.21 12.80 16.47
N GLU A 310 30.53 12.62 16.63
CA GLU A 310 31.57 13.47 16.06
C GLU A 310 31.62 13.45 14.51
N GLU A 311 31.21 12.34 13.88
CA GLU A 311 31.16 12.20 12.43
C GLU A 311 29.97 12.93 11.83
N SER A 312 28.92 13.18 12.62
CA SER A 312 27.66 13.80 12.19
C SER A 312 27.38 15.15 12.84
N ASP A 313 28.36 15.80 13.47
CA ASP A 313 28.19 17.03 14.24
C ASP A 313 27.88 18.27 13.37
N THR A 314 28.36 18.28 12.13
CA THR A 314 28.10 19.39 11.22
C THR A 314 27.20 19.00 10.04
N SER A 315 26.40 19.98 9.58
CA SER A 315 25.53 19.80 8.42
C SER A 315 26.29 19.46 7.13
N GLU A 316 27.49 19.99 6.97
CA GLU A 316 28.34 19.68 5.82
C GLU A 316 28.81 18.21 5.81
N LYS A 317 29.21 17.67 6.98
CA LYS A 317 29.54 16.26 7.10
C LYS A 317 28.35 15.38 6.78
N ARG A 318 27.16 15.71 7.30
CA ARG A 318 25.93 14.97 7.01
C ARG A 318 25.58 14.95 5.51
N LEU A 319 25.72 16.08 4.83
CA LEU A 319 25.51 16.15 3.38
C LEU A 319 26.50 15.30 2.59
N LYS A 320 27.77 15.28 2.99
CA LYS A 320 28.79 14.40 2.39
C LYS A 320 28.44 12.93 2.60
N MET A 321 28.05 12.55 3.82
CA MET A 321 27.63 11.18 4.14
C MET A 321 26.39 10.77 3.34
N TRP A 322 25.39 11.65 3.26
CA TRP A 322 24.19 11.41 2.47
C TRP A 322 24.51 11.17 0.99
N ARG A 323 25.36 12.01 0.42
CA ARG A 323 25.83 11.87 -0.97
C ARG A 323 26.53 10.52 -1.22
N VAL A 324 27.41 10.09 -0.32
CA VAL A 324 28.11 8.80 -0.42
C VAL A 324 27.16 7.62 -0.53
N VAL A 325 25.97 7.72 0.08
CA VAL A 325 24.93 6.68 0.00
C VAL A 325 24.07 6.84 -1.24
N VAL A 326 23.66 8.06 -1.57
CA VAL A 326 22.69 8.34 -2.65
C VAL A 326 23.30 8.19 -4.05
N GLU A 327 24.52 8.65 -4.26
CA GLU A 327 25.19 8.59 -5.57
C GLU A 327 25.25 7.15 -6.12
N PRO A 328 25.75 6.15 -5.39
CA PRO A 328 25.77 4.76 -5.88
C PRO A 328 24.38 4.17 -6.12
N LEU A 329 23.40 4.54 -5.30
CA LEU A 329 22.00 4.10 -5.49
C LEU A 329 21.43 4.64 -6.79
N MET A 330 21.63 5.93 -7.10
CA MET A 330 21.19 6.52 -8.37
C MET A 330 21.90 5.88 -9.57
N VAL A 331 23.21 5.69 -9.47
CA VAL A 331 24.02 5.06 -10.52
C VAL A 331 23.57 3.63 -10.81
N SER A 332 23.28 2.84 -9.78
CA SER A 332 22.82 1.45 -9.95
C SER A 332 21.51 1.30 -10.72
N HIS A 333 20.73 2.38 -10.83
CA HIS A 333 19.43 2.40 -11.51
C HIS A 333 19.46 3.07 -12.89
N SER A 334 20.59 3.67 -13.28
CA SER A 334 20.72 4.48 -14.50
C SER A 334 21.64 3.90 -15.57
N GLY A 335 22.00 2.61 -15.47
CA GLY A 335 22.82 1.91 -16.47
C GLY A 335 24.30 1.78 -16.12
N ASN A 336 24.78 2.45 -15.10
CA ASN A 336 26.18 2.33 -14.58
C ASN A 336 27.27 2.63 -15.62
N ASP A 337 26.96 3.47 -16.60
CA ASP A 337 27.91 3.97 -17.60
C ASP A 337 28.53 5.32 -17.19
N ASP A 338 29.69 5.66 -17.79
CA ASP A 338 30.44 6.87 -17.43
C ASP A 338 29.64 8.17 -17.64
N TYR A 339 28.77 8.20 -18.64
CA TYR A 339 27.90 9.35 -18.92
C TYR A 339 26.89 9.53 -17.78
N SER A 340 26.15 8.49 -17.43
CA SER A 340 25.18 8.49 -16.34
C SER A 340 25.80 8.88 -15.01
N ILE A 341 27.00 8.35 -14.72
CA ILE A 341 27.75 8.69 -13.51
C ILE A 341 28.11 10.19 -13.50
N SER A 342 28.61 10.72 -14.63
CA SER A 342 28.97 12.13 -14.76
C SER A 342 27.76 13.06 -14.55
N CYS A 343 26.64 12.75 -15.17
CA CYS A 343 25.39 13.51 -15.03
C CYS A 343 24.87 13.52 -13.58
N ILE A 344 24.87 12.35 -12.90
CA ILE A 344 24.43 12.24 -11.51
C ILE A 344 25.33 13.06 -10.59
N ARG A 345 26.66 12.99 -10.78
CA ARG A 345 27.62 13.77 -9.99
C ARG A 345 27.42 15.25 -10.17
N ALA A 346 27.35 15.74 -11.40
CA ALA A 346 27.10 17.14 -11.70
C ALA A 346 25.79 17.63 -11.06
N PHE A 347 24.71 16.84 -11.16
CA PHE A 347 23.44 17.14 -10.54
C PHE A 347 23.55 17.25 -9.01
N LEU A 348 24.21 16.29 -8.35
CA LEU A 348 24.38 16.32 -6.90
C LEU A 348 25.28 17.47 -6.46
N ASP A 349 26.40 17.75 -7.16
CA ASP A 349 27.31 18.85 -6.85
C ASP A 349 26.60 20.19 -6.90
N LYS A 350 25.83 20.44 -7.94
CA LYS A 350 25.10 21.69 -8.16
C LYS A 350 23.98 21.97 -7.15
N ASN A 351 23.36 20.92 -6.61
CA ASN A 351 22.17 21.05 -5.78
C ASN A 351 22.40 20.80 -4.28
N ILE A 352 23.58 20.30 -3.88
CA ILE A 352 23.91 20.01 -2.48
C ILE A 352 24.88 21.02 -1.90
N PHE A 353 25.84 21.49 -2.67
CA PHE A 353 26.91 22.41 -2.29
C PHE A 353 26.81 23.72 -3.05
#